data_957902512a2e12b654e1189e1400db70
#
_entry.id   957902512a2e12b654e1189e1400db70
#
_cell.length_a   1.000
_cell.length_b   1.000
_cell.length_c   1.000
_cell.angle_alpha   90.00
_cell.angle_beta   90.00
_cell.angle_gamma   90.00
#
_symmetry.space_group_name_H-M   'P 1'
#
loop_
_entity.id
_entity.type
_entity.pdbx_description
1 polymer ?
#
loop_
_entity_poly.entity_id
_entity_poly.type
_entity_poly.pdbx_seq_one_letter_code
_entity_poly.pdbx_strand_id
1 'polypeptide(L)'
;MNTIVRSLVALSLALTAQGVGQAQSAAGPSAAGPYKVVKTYYVGGDAKYWDYMNFDQERGLLFVSLGSHMAVIDAATGKTVGDIAGMKRCHGVALVPSVNRGFISDGDDEAVVIFDLKTYKVLGKANVGPDGDGIHYDPATKKVWVVSGDGNSVIAIPENIDPQTGKAEAPLPLGGKPEFFVIDKGKAYINLTDKNEVVVVDTATKKILNRWPVAPGGANTAMAMDRVNRRLFIGCRNPQKLIVMDASDGRILSAVPIGAGCDATQFDDGYAFACTRDGKLTVAHETSPGKFALVQTVPTATWAGTMAVDPKTHNIYLPTSEFEQPVTSFARLDKSKVVKPESFKIIVVGRAGK
;
A
#
# COMPACT_ATOMS: atom_id res chain seq x y z
N MET A 1 -34.71 -10.72 -88.97
CA MET A 1 -33.40 -11.28 -88.62
C MET A 1 -32.61 -10.16 -87.92
N ASN A 2 -32.68 -10.07 -86.61
CA ASN A 2 -31.99 -9.05 -85.80
C ASN A 2 -31.11 -9.69 -84.73
N THR A 3 -29.82 -9.55 -84.91
CA THR A 3 -28.79 -10.05 -84.05
C THR A 3 -28.55 -9.06 -82.94
N ILE A 4 -28.83 -9.45 -81.69
CA ILE A 4 -28.54 -8.62 -80.52
C ILE A 4 -27.13 -8.96 -79.97
N VAL A 5 -26.26 -8.02 -80.06
CA VAL A 5 -24.91 -8.07 -79.42
C VAL A 5 -25.05 -7.65 -77.93
N ARG A 6 -24.71 -8.58 -77.03
CA ARG A 6 -24.60 -8.31 -75.60
C ARG A 6 -23.15 -7.91 -75.25
N SER A 7 -22.94 -6.69 -74.86
CA SER A 7 -21.67 -6.23 -74.30
C SER A 7 -21.57 -6.66 -72.83
N LEU A 8 -20.53 -7.41 -72.47
CA LEU A 8 -20.14 -7.71 -71.11
C LEU A 8 -19.26 -6.53 -70.58
N VAL A 9 -19.77 -5.88 -69.57
CA VAL A 9 -18.96 -4.92 -68.77
C VAL A 9 -18.29 -5.71 -67.65
N ALA A 10 -16.96 -5.84 -67.72
CA ALA A 10 -16.17 -6.39 -66.62
C ALA A 10 -15.95 -5.32 -65.53
N LEU A 11 -16.53 -5.56 -64.38
CA LEU A 11 -16.32 -4.73 -63.19
C LEU A 11 -15.10 -5.23 -62.44
N SER A 12 -13.97 -4.53 -62.52
CA SER A 12 -12.74 -4.80 -61.74
C SER A 12 -12.92 -4.27 -60.32
N LEU A 13 -13.11 -5.19 -59.36
CA LEU A 13 -13.00 -4.87 -57.92
C LEU A 13 -11.52 -4.65 -57.56
N ALA A 14 -11.15 -3.43 -57.23
CA ALA A 14 -9.90 -3.12 -56.59
C ALA A 14 -10.04 -3.46 -55.09
N LEU A 15 -9.39 -4.54 -54.61
CA LEU A 15 -9.20 -4.78 -53.18
C LEU A 15 -8.15 -3.79 -52.64
N THR A 16 -8.57 -2.81 -51.88
CA THR A 16 -7.68 -2.02 -51.03
C THR A 16 -7.32 -2.89 -49.81
N ALA A 17 -6.08 -3.39 -49.78
CA ALA A 17 -5.52 -4.00 -48.58
C ALA A 17 -5.39 -2.90 -47.50
N GLN A 18 -6.27 -2.90 -46.51
CA GLN A 18 -6.08 -2.12 -45.29
C GLN A 18 -4.94 -2.81 -44.52
N GLY A 19 -3.82 -2.07 -44.40
CA GLY A 19 -2.71 -2.48 -43.58
C GLY A 19 -3.17 -2.63 -42.14
N VAL A 20 -3.12 -3.88 -41.63
CA VAL A 20 -3.24 -4.16 -40.19
C VAL A 20 -2.03 -3.48 -39.54
N GLY A 21 -2.27 -2.33 -38.93
CA GLY A 21 -1.29 -1.68 -38.08
C GLY A 21 -0.88 -2.63 -36.98
N GLN A 22 0.34 -3.16 -37.06
CA GLN A 22 0.95 -3.87 -35.94
C GLN A 22 0.97 -2.90 -34.76
N ALA A 23 0.16 -3.17 -33.77
CA ALA A 23 0.31 -2.55 -32.46
C ALA A 23 1.74 -2.84 -31.99
N GLN A 24 2.61 -1.85 -32.02
CA GLN A 24 3.91 -1.90 -31.37
C GLN A 24 3.66 -2.27 -29.91
N SER A 25 4.02 -3.48 -29.54
CA SER A 25 4.11 -3.88 -28.14
C SER A 25 5.09 -2.90 -27.51
N ALA A 26 4.58 -2.04 -26.63
CA ALA A 26 5.43 -1.18 -25.83
C ALA A 26 6.45 -2.09 -25.13
N ALA A 27 7.73 -1.89 -25.44
CA ALA A 27 8.81 -2.61 -24.79
C ALA A 27 8.58 -2.49 -23.27
N GLY A 28 8.53 -3.62 -22.58
CA GLY A 28 8.36 -3.64 -21.14
C GLY A 28 9.45 -2.78 -20.49
N PRO A 29 9.17 -2.09 -19.38
CA PRO A 29 10.12 -1.20 -18.74
C PRO A 29 11.41 -1.94 -18.44
N SER A 30 12.53 -1.34 -18.86
CA SER A 30 13.89 -1.86 -18.72
C SER A 30 14.20 -2.16 -17.24
N ALA A 31 14.94 -3.25 -16.99
CA ALA A 31 15.55 -3.52 -15.68
C ALA A 31 16.61 -2.44 -15.31
N ALA A 32 17.13 -1.72 -16.31
CA ALA A 32 18.03 -0.58 -16.13
C ALA A 32 17.19 0.68 -15.84
N GLY A 33 17.30 1.22 -14.63
CA GLY A 33 16.56 2.39 -14.18
C GLY A 33 17.13 2.96 -12.89
N PRO A 34 16.49 3.98 -12.30
CA PRO A 34 17.03 4.70 -11.15
C PRO A 34 17.08 3.87 -9.85
N TYR A 35 16.50 2.68 -9.80
CA TYR A 35 16.44 1.86 -8.58
C TYR A 35 16.92 0.43 -8.83
N LYS A 36 17.54 -0.18 -7.80
CA LYS A 36 17.95 -1.59 -7.81
C LYS A 36 17.90 -2.18 -6.40
N VAL A 37 17.82 -3.50 -6.28
CA VAL A 37 18.08 -4.17 -5.02
C VAL A 37 19.55 -3.94 -4.66
N VAL A 38 19.79 -3.29 -3.53
CA VAL A 38 21.14 -2.93 -3.06
C VAL A 38 21.59 -3.82 -1.91
N LYS A 39 20.65 -4.39 -1.16
CA LYS A 39 20.95 -5.22 0.01
C LYS A 39 19.76 -6.12 0.35
N THR A 40 20.01 -7.20 1.06
CA THR A 40 19.00 -8.02 1.72
C THR A 40 19.46 -8.26 3.16
N TYR A 41 18.60 -7.97 4.12
CA TYR A 41 18.79 -8.34 5.50
C TYR A 41 18.10 -9.67 5.77
N TYR A 42 18.84 -10.67 6.19
CA TYR A 42 18.29 -11.94 6.66
C TYR A 42 18.04 -11.80 8.16
N VAL A 43 16.76 -11.63 8.52
CA VAL A 43 16.33 -11.38 9.89
C VAL A 43 16.13 -12.70 10.62
N GLY A 44 15.64 -13.71 9.91
CA GLY A 44 15.31 -15.02 10.49
C GLY A 44 14.02 -15.00 11.30
N GLY A 45 13.84 -16.02 12.13
CA GLY A 45 12.67 -16.15 12.98
C GLY A 45 11.46 -16.80 12.29
N ASP A 46 10.42 -17.07 13.09
CA ASP A 46 9.22 -17.80 12.64
C ASP A 46 8.13 -16.83 12.12
N ALA A 47 8.44 -16.09 11.06
CA ALA A 47 7.51 -15.19 10.44
C ALA A 47 6.59 -15.93 9.47
N LYS A 48 5.46 -16.44 9.98
CA LYS A 48 4.42 -17.10 9.16
C LYS A 48 3.49 -16.11 8.45
N TYR A 49 3.50 -14.86 8.89
CA TYR A 49 2.69 -13.77 8.36
C TYR A 49 3.45 -12.47 8.53
N TRP A 50 3.37 -11.58 7.57
CA TRP A 50 3.86 -10.20 7.66
C TRP A 50 2.92 -9.26 6.93
N ASP A 51 2.90 -8.00 7.36
CA ASP A 51 2.03 -6.98 6.80
C ASP A 51 2.74 -5.63 6.78
N TYR A 52 2.05 -4.54 7.14
CA TYR A 52 2.60 -3.20 7.02
C TYR A 52 3.90 -3.00 7.81
N MET A 53 4.70 -2.09 7.27
CA MET A 53 5.90 -1.57 7.89
C MET A 53 5.75 -0.06 8.11
N ASN A 54 6.38 0.42 9.17
CA ASN A 54 6.56 1.86 9.39
C ASN A 54 8.04 2.15 9.62
N PHE A 55 8.53 3.26 9.08
CA PHE A 55 9.88 3.75 9.28
C PHE A 55 9.89 4.94 10.23
N ASP A 56 10.55 4.78 11.37
CA ASP A 56 10.81 5.86 12.31
C ASP A 56 12.04 6.65 11.85
N GLN A 57 11.80 7.84 11.32
CA GLN A 57 12.87 8.70 10.75
C GLN A 57 13.82 9.27 11.78
N GLU A 58 13.38 9.43 13.03
CA GLU A 58 14.21 10.01 14.09
C GLU A 58 15.22 8.99 14.61
N ARG A 59 14.78 7.73 14.76
CA ARG A 59 15.59 6.65 15.33
C ARG A 59 16.22 5.74 14.27
N GLY A 60 15.80 5.84 13.02
CA GLY A 60 16.28 4.94 11.95
C GLY A 60 15.80 3.50 12.12
N LEU A 61 14.59 3.30 12.64
CA LEU A 61 14.04 2.00 12.97
C LEU A 61 12.87 1.63 12.06
N LEU A 62 12.83 0.37 11.66
CA LEU A 62 11.70 -0.24 11.00
C LEU A 62 10.84 -0.98 12.03
N PHE A 63 9.56 -0.67 12.07
CA PHE A 63 8.55 -1.44 12.77
C PHE A 63 7.88 -2.36 11.76
N VAL A 64 7.98 -3.66 11.95
CA VAL A 64 7.56 -4.67 10.97
C VAL A 64 6.55 -5.60 11.60
N SER A 65 5.33 -5.64 11.05
CA SER A 65 4.31 -6.58 11.49
C SER A 65 4.68 -8.02 11.11
N LEU A 66 4.69 -8.92 12.08
CA LEU A 66 4.95 -10.36 11.90
C LEU A 66 3.79 -11.23 12.45
N GLY A 67 2.58 -10.70 12.43
CA GLY A 67 1.37 -11.38 12.86
C GLY A 67 1.23 -11.43 14.38
N SER A 68 1.92 -12.29 15.08
CA SER A 68 1.83 -12.42 16.54
C SER A 68 2.62 -11.37 17.31
N HIS A 69 3.47 -10.60 16.63
CA HIS A 69 4.36 -9.60 17.24
C HIS A 69 4.76 -8.53 16.21
N MET A 70 5.27 -7.41 16.71
CA MET A 70 5.86 -6.33 15.92
C MET A 70 7.35 -6.31 16.17
N ALA A 71 8.17 -6.68 15.18
CA ALA A 71 9.61 -6.58 15.26
C ALA A 71 10.08 -5.15 15.08
N VAL A 72 11.08 -4.71 15.86
CA VAL A 72 11.76 -3.44 15.70
C VAL A 72 13.17 -3.69 15.20
N ILE A 73 13.48 -3.19 14.00
CA ILE A 73 14.70 -3.52 13.27
C ILE A 73 15.47 -2.24 12.97
N ASP A 74 16.75 -2.21 13.27
CA ASP A 74 17.66 -1.15 12.88
C ASP A 74 17.84 -1.16 11.35
N ALA A 75 17.43 -0.08 10.69
CA ALA A 75 17.38 0.00 9.23
C ALA A 75 18.76 0.05 8.58
N ALA A 76 19.81 0.47 9.31
CA ALA A 76 21.19 0.50 8.78
C ALA A 76 21.83 -0.88 8.79
N THR A 77 21.54 -1.68 9.81
CA THR A 77 22.19 -2.97 10.02
C THR A 77 21.32 -4.18 9.73
N GLY A 78 19.99 -4.04 9.73
CA GLY A 78 19.03 -5.14 9.62
C GLY A 78 18.89 -5.98 10.89
N LYS A 79 19.48 -5.55 12.01
CA LYS A 79 19.40 -6.27 13.29
C LYS A 79 18.10 -5.97 14.02
N THR A 80 17.47 -6.99 14.56
CA THR A 80 16.36 -6.83 15.50
C THR A 80 16.87 -6.20 16.79
N VAL A 81 16.29 -5.07 17.20
CA VAL A 81 16.66 -4.31 18.41
C VAL A 81 15.51 -4.26 19.42
N GLY A 82 14.35 -4.75 19.07
CA GLY A 82 13.18 -4.82 19.94
C GLY A 82 12.11 -5.74 19.38
N ASP A 83 11.23 -6.16 20.26
CA ASP A 83 10.09 -7.02 19.94
C ASP A 83 8.91 -6.66 20.83
N ILE A 84 7.72 -6.53 20.22
CA ILE A 84 6.48 -6.21 20.90
C ILE A 84 5.53 -7.39 20.65
N ALA A 85 5.43 -8.27 21.62
CA ALA A 85 4.67 -9.51 21.52
C ALA A 85 3.22 -9.39 22.05
N GLY A 86 2.44 -10.45 21.89
CA GLY A 86 1.11 -10.60 22.50
C GLY A 86 -0.05 -10.16 21.63
N MET A 87 0.14 -10.14 20.31
CA MET A 87 -0.91 -9.95 19.32
C MET A 87 -1.36 -11.27 18.70
N LYS A 88 -2.52 -11.26 18.06
CA LYS A 88 -3.02 -12.43 17.30
C LYS A 88 -2.77 -12.26 15.81
N ARG A 89 -3.04 -11.06 15.27
CA ARG A 89 -2.79 -10.70 13.88
C ARG A 89 -2.59 -9.18 13.76
N CYS A 90 -1.37 -8.72 14.09
CA CYS A 90 -1.05 -7.31 13.95
C CYS A 90 -0.87 -6.93 12.47
N HIS A 91 -1.29 -5.71 12.14
CA HIS A 91 -1.22 -5.15 10.80
C HIS A 91 -0.28 -3.95 10.73
N GLY A 92 -0.68 -2.82 11.30
CA GLY A 92 0.05 -1.57 11.21
C GLY A 92 0.44 -0.99 12.56
N VAL A 93 1.24 0.08 12.53
CA VAL A 93 1.65 0.82 13.71
C VAL A 93 1.62 2.32 13.48
N ALA A 94 1.08 3.06 14.44
CA ALA A 94 1.19 4.50 14.54
C ALA A 94 2.12 4.86 15.69
N LEU A 95 3.12 5.71 15.43
CA LEU A 95 4.09 6.18 16.43
C LEU A 95 3.70 7.58 16.87
N VAL A 96 3.65 7.83 18.20
CA VAL A 96 3.28 9.11 18.80
C VAL A 96 4.37 9.51 19.82
N PRO A 97 5.51 10.03 19.32
CA PRO A 97 6.65 10.39 20.16
C PRO A 97 6.32 11.42 21.25
N SER A 98 5.39 12.34 20.99
CA SER A 98 4.96 13.39 21.93
C SER A 98 4.51 12.86 23.29
N VAL A 99 3.95 11.65 23.32
CA VAL A 99 3.49 10.96 24.53
C VAL A 99 4.27 9.68 24.82
N ASN A 100 5.37 9.42 24.09
CA ASN A 100 6.19 8.21 24.18
C ASN A 100 5.39 6.91 24.01
N ARG A 101 4.44 6.90 23.06
CA ARG A 101 3.56 5.73 22.80
C ARG A 101 3.58 5.32 21.36
N GLY A 102 3.42 4.01 21.15
CA GLY A 102 3.06 3.42 19.87
C GLY A 102 1.72 2.68 20.00
N PHE A 103 1.04 2.55 18.86
CA PHE A 103 -0.29 1.95 18.74
C PHE A 103 -0.27 0.96 17.59
N ILE A 104 -0.54 -0.31 17.86
CA ILE A 104 -0.53 -1.40 16.86
C ILE A 104 -1.94 -1.91 16.67
N SER A 105 -2.43 -1.95 15.44
CA SER A 105 -3.70 -2.59 15.11
C SER A 105 -3.55 -4.11 15.15
N ASP A 106 -4.47 -4.80 15.85
CA ASP A 106 -4.52 -6.26 16.02
C ASP A 106 -5.91 -6.76 15.60
N GLY A 107 -6.04 -7.18 14.33
CA GLY A 107 -7.32 -7.47 13.70
C GLY A 107 -8.08 -8.61 14.35
N ASP A 108 -7.40 -9.71 14.69
CA ASP A 108 -8.02 -10.89 15.27
C ASP A 108 -8.30 -10.74 16.81
N ASP A 109 -7.73 -9.71 17.44
CA ASP A 109 -8.02 -9.35 18.83
C ASP A 109 -9.02 -8.20 18.97
N GLU A 110 -9.50 -7.69 17.81
CA GLU A 110 -10.43 -6.54 17.74
C GLU A 110 -9.94 -5.31 18.50
N ALA A 111 -8.62 -5.11 18.54
CA ALA A 111 -8.00 -4.16 19.44
C ALA A 111 -6.87 -3.37 18.78
N VAL A 112 -6.52 -2.26 19.43
CA VAL A 112 -5.25 -1.55 19.24
C VAL A 112 -4.42 -1.77 20.50
N VAL A 113 -3.24 -2.36 20.33
CA VAL A 113 -2.25 -2.55 21.41
C VAL A 113 -1.48 -1.26 21.59
N ILE A 114 -1.39 -0.78 22.84
CA ILE A 114 -0.69 0.44 23.21
C ILE A 114 0.62 0.04 23.89
N PHE A 115 1.75 0.60 23.45
CA PHE A 115 3.05 0.27 24.00
C PHE A 115 3.91 1.52 24.23
N ASP A 116 4.93 1.38 25.09
CA ASP A 116 5.93 2.40 25.36
C ASP A 116 7.01 2.37 24.28
N LEU A 117 7.26 3.51 23.62
CA LEU A 117 8.19 3.62 22.49
C LEU A 117 9.67 3.41 22.87
N LYS A 118 10.05 3.65 24.13
CA LYS A 118 11.44 3.51 24.57
C LYS A 118 11.76 2.08 25.01
N THR A 119 10.80 1.44 25.68
CA THR A 119 11.00 0.14 26.31
C THR A 119 10.37 -1.02 25.53
N TYR A 120 9.50 -0.71 24.56
CA TYR A 120 8.68 -1.66 23.79
C TYR A 120 7.71 -2.49 24.63
N LYS A 121 7.51 -2.12 25.89
CA LYS A 121 6.56 -2.80 26.78
C LYS A 121 5.12 -2.46 26.42
N VAL A 122 4.27 -3.47 26.33
CA VAL A 122 2.83 -3.31 26.18
C VAL A 122 2.28 -2.64 27.46
N LEU A 123 1.52 -1.57 27.27
CA LEU A 123 0.88 -0.81 28.34
C LEU A 123 -0.58 -1.23 28.52
N GLY A 124 -1.26 -1.67 27.46
CA GLY A 124 -2.65 -2.10 27.47
C GLY A 124 -3.24 -2.15 26.06
N LYS A 125 -4.57 -2.27 25.99
CA LYS A 125 -5.31 -2.37 24.73
C LYS A 125 -6.57 -1.52 24.73
N ALA A 126 -6.98 -1.04 23.55
CA ALA A 126 -8.28 -0.39 23.33
C ALA A 126 -9.06 -1.19 22.29
N ASN A 127 -10.33 -1.53 22.57
CA ASN A 127 -11.19 -2.22 21.61
C ASN A 127 -11.58 -1.28 20.47
N VAL A 128 -11.50 -1.77 19.21
CA VAL A 128 -11.78 -1.01 17.98
C VAL A 128 -12.71 -1.76 17.02
N GLY A 129 -13.26 -2.89 17.45
CA GLY A 129 -14.08 -3.77 16.61
C GLY A 129 -13.28 -4.66 15.66
N PRO A 130 -13.98 -5.46 14.84
CA PRO A 130 -13.38 -6.55 14.08
C PRO A 130 -12.47 -6.03 12.94
N ASP A 131 -11.39 -6.75 12.69
CA ASP A 131 -10.44 -6.53 11.60
C ASP A 131 -9.84 -5.11 11.62
N GLY A 132 -9.25 -4.72 12.79
CA GLY A 132 -8.48 -3.49 12.92
C GLY A 132 -7.23 -3.55 12.03
N ASP A 133 -7.13 -2.65 11.02
CA ASP A 133 -6.16 -2.73 9.93
C ASP A 133 -5.30 -1.46 9.83
N GLY A 134 -5.40 -0.69 8.76
CA GLY A 134 -4.63 0.54 8.59
C GLY A 134 -4.76 1.49 9.78
N ILE A 135 -3.65 2.05 10.25
CA ILE A 135 -3.59 2.87 11.46
C ILE A 135 -2.65 4.07 11.26
N HIS A 136 -3.11 5.27 11.61
CA HIS A 136 -2.33 6.50 11.48
C HIS A 136 -2.59 7.48 12.62
N TYR A 137 -1.56 8.24 12.98
CA TYR A 137 -1.69 9.35 13.93
C TYR A 137 -2.05 10.66 13.22
N ASP A 138 -3.03 11.38 13.76
CA ASP A 138 -3.37 12.74 13.37
C ASP A 138 -2.89 13.73 14.43
N PRO A 139 -1.79 14.46 14.19
CA PRO A 139 -1.27 15.43 15.15
C PRO A 139 -2.20 16.64 15.33
N ALA A 140 -3.07 16.95 14.38
CA ALA A 140 -3.98 18.08 14.47
C ALA A 140 -5.08 17.85 15.52
N THR A 141 -5.60 16.63 15.60
CA THR A 141 -6.62 16.25 16.59
C THR A 141 -6.04 15.51 17.79
N LYS A 142 -4.74 15.17 17.77
CA LYS A 142 -4.05 14.36 18.78
C LYS A 142 -4.72 12.99 18.98
N LYS A 143 -5.08 12.35 17.87
CA LYS A 143 -5.74 11.05 17.88
C LYS A 143 -5.06 10.08 16.94
N VAL A 144 -5.05 8.83 17.34
CA VAL A 144 -4.73 7.70 16.46
C VAL A 144 -6.03 7.23 15.81
N TRP A 145 -6.03 7.14 14.51
CA TRP A 145 -7.14 6.66 13.70
C TRP A 145 -6.83 5.24 13.22
N VAL A 146 -7.81 4.35 13.32
CA VAL A 146 -7.71 2.97 12.86
C VAL A 146 -8.96 2.60 12.08
N VAL A 147 -8.80 1.93 10.95
CA VAL A 147 -9.93 1.37 10.21
C VAL A 147 -10.26 -0.03 10.73
N SER A 148 -11.55 -0.34 10.78
CA SER A 148 -12.09 -1.67 11.08
C SER A 148 -12.68 -2.22 9.80
N GLY A 149 -11.97 -3.16 9.16
CA GLY A 149 -12.31 -3.68 7.84
C GLY A 149 -13.69 -4.36 7.83
N ASP A 150 -13.89 -5.34 8.68
CA ASP A 150 -15.16 -6.06 8.79
C ASP A 150 -16.23 -5.27 9.56
N GLY A 151 -15.82 -4.26 10.36
CA GLY A 151 -16.73 -3.31 11.01
C GLY A 151 -17.22 -2.18 10.10
N ASN A 152 -16.70 -2.07 8.86
CA ASN A 152 -17.04 -1.05 7.88
C ASN A 152 -16.97 0.39 8.44
N SER A 153 -15.98 0.67 9.28
CA SER A 153 -15.89 1.89 10.06
C SER A 153 -14.46 2.38 10.26
N VAL A 154 -14.32 3.60 10.73
CA VAL A 154 -13.07 4.15 11.25
C VAL A 154 -13.28 4.63 12.68
N ILE A 155 -12.29 4.39 13.54
CA ILE A 155 -12.32 4.66 14.97
C ILE A 155 -11.16 5.60 15.32
N ALA A 156 -11.40 6.56 16.20
CA ALA A 156 -10.37 7.44 16.73
C ALA A 156 -10.08 7.11 18.21
N ILE A 157 -8.80 7.15 18.57
CA ILE A 157 -8.29 6.87 19.91
C ILE A 157 -7.50 8.10 20.36
N PRO A 158 -7.82 8.75 21.49
CA PRO A 158 -7.02 9.83 22.02
C PRO A 158 -5.57 9.38 22.29
N GLU A 159 -4.57 10.17 21.93
CA GLU A 159 -3.14 9.82 22.15
C GLU A 159 -2.79 9.54 23.62
N ASN A 160 -3.51 10.19 24.54
CA ASN A 160 -3.32 10.08 25.98
C ASN A 160 -4.32 9.13 26.67
N ILE A 161 -5.02 8.28 25.91
CA ILE A 161 -5.94 7.27 26.45
C ILE A 161 -5.30 6.51 27.63
N ASP A 162 -6.06 6.22 28.66
CA ASP A 162 -5.63 5.29 29.71
C ASP A 162 -5.51 3.88 29.11
N PRO A 163 -4.33 3.26 29.06
CA PRO A 163 -4.16 1.97 28.38
C PRO A 163 -4.89 0.82 29.04
N GLN A 164 -5.27 0.96 30.33
CA GLN A 164 -5.92 -0.12 31.10
C GLN A 164 -7.45 0.00 31.12
N THR A 165 -7.97 1.23 31.11
CA THR A 165 -9.40 1.48 31.33
C THR A 165 -10.04 2.35 30.27
N GLY A 166 -9.23 3.01 29.45
CA GLY A 166 -9.68 3.94 28.42
C GLY A 166 -10.44 3.24 27.29
N LYS A 167 -11.39 3.96 26.72
CA LYS A 167 -12.19 3.48 25.58
C LYS A 167 -11.91 4.32 24.34
N ALA A 168 -11.84 3.66 23.19
CA ALA A 168 -11.85 4.34 21.90
C ALA A 168 -13.16 5.12 21.71
N GLU A 169 -13.13 6.10 20.82
CA GLU A 169 -14.35 6.85 20.48
C GLU A 169 -15.34 5.96 19.69
N ALA A 170 -16.61 6.38 19.63
CA ALA A 170 -17.62 5.67 18.84
C ALA A 170 -17.19 5.57 17.36
N PRO A 171 -17.35 4.40 16.74
CA PRO A 171 -17.03 4.19 15.34
C PRO A 171 -17.81 5.15 14.42
N LEU A 172 -17.15 5.65 13.39
CA LEU A 172 -17.81 6.33 12.28
C LEU A 172 -18.05 5.31 11.16
N PRO A 173 -19.31 4.95 10.86
CA PRO A 173 -19.63 4.07 9.76
C PRO A 173 -19.24 4.69 8.41
N LEU A 174 -18.53 3.93 7.57
CA LEU A 174 -18.07 4.40 6.26
C LEU A 174 -18.95 3.91 5.10
N GLY A 175 -19.80 2.93 5.34
CA GLY A 175 -20.70 2.36 4.32
C GLY A 175 -20.03 1.43 3.31
N GLY A 176 -18.85 0.91 3.64
CA GLY A 176 -18.08 -0.05 2.85
C GLY A 176 -16.84 -0.50 3.62
N LYS A 177 -16.13 -1.50 3.08
CA LYS A 177 -14.96 -2.09 3.72
C LYS A 177 -13.72 -1.19 3.55
N PRO A 178 -13.25 -0.51 4.64
CA PRO A 178 -12.02 0.25 4.58
C PRO A 178 -10.80 -0.69 4.63
N GLU A 179 -9.68 -0.22 4.08
CA GLU A 179 -8.41 -0.94 4.07
C GLU A 179 -7.31 -0.01 4.58
N PHE A 180 -6.67 0.74 3.70
CA PHE A 180 -5.62 1.68 4.06
C PHE A 180 -6.05 3.14 3.83
N PHE A 181 -5.42 4.09 4.53
CA PHE A 181 -5.75 5.51 4.43
C PHE A 181 -4.54 6.39 4.71
N VAL A 182 -4.66 7.68 4.45
CA VAL A 182 -3.70 8.71 4.85
C VAL A 182 -4.44 9.88 5.49
N ILE A 183 -3.75 10.60 6.39
CA ILE A 183 -4.27 11.84 6.99
C ILE A 183 -3.40 13.01 6.58
N ASP A 184 -4.03 14.09 6.14
CA ASP A 184 -3.37 15.36 5.83
C ASP A 184 -4.30 16.55 6.08
N LYS A 185 -3.79 17.58 6.76
CA LYS A 185 -4.48 18.87 7.00
C LYS A 185 -5.92 18.68 7.48
N GLY A 186 -6.13 17.83 8.49
CA GLY A 186 -7.44 17.60 9.09
C GLY A 186 -8.41 16.77 8.24
N LYS A 187 -7.91 16.06 7.24
CA LYS A 187 -8.71 15.14 6.42
C LYS A 187 -8.09 13.75 6.39
N ALA A 188 -8.91 12.74 6.61
CA ALA A 188 -8.56 11.34 6.35
C ALA A 188 -9.10 10.94 4.97
N TYR A 189 -8.24 10.39 4.13
CA TYR A 189 -8.57 9.85 2.81
C TYR A 189 -8.52 8.33 2.94
N ILE A 190 -9.66 7.66 2.86
CA ILE A 190 -9.83 6.24 3.24
C ILE A 190 -10.26 5.44 2.02
N ASN A 191 -9.50 4.42 1.65
CA ASN A 191 -9.90 3.46 0.62
C ASN A 191 -11.08 2.61 1.09
N LEU A 192 -12.13 2.51 0.28
CA LEU A 192 -13.18 1.49 0.43
C LEU A 192 -13.05 0.48 -0.70
N THR A 193 -12.49 -0.68 -0.38
CA THR A 193 -12.10 -1.70 -1.37
C THR A 193 -13.29 -2.29 -2.11
N ASP A 194 -14.41 -2.52 -1.44
CA ASP A 194 -15.63 -3.11 -1.99
C ASP A 194 -16.50 -2.09 -2.78
N LYS A 195 -16.23 -0.79 -2.60
CA LYS A 195 -16.95 0.30 -3.30
C LYS A 195 -16.16 0.91 -4.46
N ASN A 196 -14.85 0.61 -4.55
CA ASN A 196 -13.96 1.25 -5.52
C ASN A 196 -13.96 2.77 -5.40
N GLU A 197 -13.92 3.27 -4.17
CA GLU A 197 -13.93 4.71 -3.89
C GLU A 197 -12.98 5.08 -2.76
N VAL A 198 -12.65 6.36 -2.70
CA VAL A 198 -12.00 7.01 -1.55
C VAL A 198 -13.05 7.83 -0.82
N VAL A 199 -13.20 7.59 0.48
CA VAL A 199 -14.01 8.43 1.36
C VAL A 199 -13.13 9.47 2.02
N VAL A 200 -13.55 10.74 2.00
CA VAL A 200 -12.87 11.84 2.66
C VAL A 200 -13.62 12.20 3.93
N VAL A 201 -12.93 12.12 5.07
CA VAL A 201 -13.49 12.40 6.40
C VAL A 201 -12.77 13.60 7.00
N ASP A 202 -13.52 14.55 7.54
CA ASP A 202 -12.98 15.61 8.40
C ASP A 202 -12.63 15.03 9.78
N THR A 203 -11.35 15.12 10.17
CA THR A 203 -10.87 14.45 11.39
C THR A 203 -11.31 15.16 12.69
N ALA A 204 -11.61 16.44 12.64
CA ALA A 204 -12.09 17.19 13.81
C ALA A 204 -13.57 16.94 14.10
N THR A 205 -14.40 16.94 13.03
CA THR A 205 -15.86 16.82 13.17
C THR A 205 -16.38 15.41 12.96
N LYS A 206 -15.54 14.48 12.46
CA LYS A 206 -15.90 13.11 12.09
C LYS A 206 -17.04 13.06 11.04
N LYS A 207 -17.09 14.02 10.13
CA LYS A 207 -18.07 14.06 9.05
C LYS A 207 -17.47 13.55 7.75
N ILE A 208 -18.21 12.73 7.03
CA ILE A 208 -17.88 12.38 5.65
C ILE A 208 -18.11 13.62 4.78
N LEU A 209 -17.06 14.09 4.11
CA LEU A 209 -17.08 15.25 3.25
C LEU A 209 -17.35 14.89 1.78
N ASN A 210 -16.72 13.82 1.30
CA ASN A 210 -16.74 13.41 -0.09
C ASN A 210 -16.62 11.89 -0.23
N ARG A 211 -17.02 11.41 -1.42
CA ARG A 211 -16.79 10.06 -1.94
C ARG A 211 -16.32 10.18 -3.37
N TRP A 212 -15.15 9.67 -3.67
CA TRP A 212 -14.51 9.81 -4.97
C TRP A 212 -14.29 8.44 -5.61
N PRO A 213 -14.83 8.17 -6.81
CA PRO A 213 -14.57 6.92 -7.50
C PRO A 213 -13.10 6.83 -7.95
N VAL A 214 -12.51 5.63 -7.89
CA VAL A 214 -11.12 5.40 -8.29
C VAL A 214 -10.97 4.91 -9.73
N ALA A 215 -12.07 4.84 -10.51
CA ALA A 215 -11.99 4.42 -11.91
C ALA A 215 -10.95 5.28 -12.71
N PRO A 216 -10.10 4.65 -13.55
CA PRO A 216 -10.17 3.28 -14.07
C PRO A 216 -9.46 2.21 -13.19
N GLY A 217 -9.24 2.47 -11.91
CA GLY A 217 -8.80 1.48 -10.92
C GLY A 217 -9.99 0.80 -10.24
N GLY A 218 -9.70 -0.14 -9.33
CA GLY A 218 -10.70 -0.81 -8.50
C GLY A 218 -10.05 -1.77 -7.52
N ALA A 219 -10.81 -2.26 -6.53
CA ALA A 219 -10.29 -2.99 -5.38
C ALA A 219 -9.07 -2.26 -4.79
N ASN A 220 -9.26 -0.99 -4.45
CA ASN A 220 -8.23 -0.07 -3.96
C ASN A 220 -7.86 -0.40 -2.51
N THR A 221 -6.61 -0.78 -2.31
CA THR A 221 -6.10 -1.27 -1.01
C THR A 221 -5.05 -0.34 -0.43
N ALA A 222 -4.07 0.05 -1.21
CA ALA A 222 -2.93 0.83 -0.76
C ALA A 222 -3.12 2.34 -1.01
N MET A 223 -2.50 3.19 -0.19
CA MET A 223 -2.51 4.63 -0.41
C MET A 223 -1.23 5.28 0.13
N ALA A 224 -0.68 6.21 -0.65
CA ALA A 224 0.34 7.16 -0.22
C ALA A 224 -0.06 8.58 -0.65
N MET A 225 0.67 9.59 -0.15
CA MET A 225 0.35 10.98 -0.47
C MET A 225 1.61 11.83 -0.69
N ASP A 226 1.65 12.54 -1.82
CA ASP A 226 2.46 13.74 -1.98
C ASP A 226 1.75 14.92 -1.29
N ARG A 227 2.23 15.28 -0.11
CA ARG A 227 1.63 16.33 0.71
C ARG A 227 1.88 17.74 0.15
N VAL A 228 2.95 17.92 -0.62
CA VAL A 228 3.32 19.21 -1.22
C VAL A 228 2.35 19.53 -2.36
N ASN A 229 2.22 18.63 -3.31
CA ASN A 229 1.36 18.82 -4.49
C ASN A 229 -0.06 18.28 -4.29
N ARG A 230 -0.39 17.75 -3.09
CA ARG A 230 -1.69 17.23 -2.71
C ARG A 230 -2.21 16.15 -3.67
N ARG A 231 -1.45 15.08 -3.82
CA ARG A 231 -1.77 13.95 -4.69
C ARG A 231 -1.82 12.66 -3.90
N LEU A 232 -2.86 11.88 -4.12
CA LEU A 232 -2.99 10.52 -3.61
C LEU A 232 -2.46 9.53 -4.65
N PHE A 233 -1.71 8.53 -4.18
CA PHE A 233 -1.22 7.40 -4.97
C PHE A 233 -1.91 6.15 -4.47
N ILE A 234 -2.90 5.66 -5.22
CA ILE A 234 -3.81 4.62 -4.80
C ILE A 234 -3.49 3.33 -5.55
N GLY A 235 -3.08 2.31 -4.81
CA GLY A 235 -2.82 0.97 -5.36
C GLY A 235 -4.11 0.18 -5.50
N CYS A 236 -4.40 -0.28 -6.72
CA CYS A 236 -5.60 -1.01 -7.09
C CYS A 236 -5.27 -2.43 -7.53
N ARG A 237 -6.03 -3.42 -7.02
CA ARG A 237 -5.80 -4.85 -7.34
C ARG A 237 -6.54 -5.33 -8.58
N ASN A 238 -7.68 -4.71 -8.92
CA ASN A 238 -8.48 -5.14 -10.07
C ASN A 238 -9.33 -3.98 -10.65
N PRO A 239 -8.98 -3.44 -11.84
CA PRO A 239 -7.74 -3.73 -12.58
C PRO A 239 -6.48 -3.22 -11.86
N GLN A 240 -5.34 -3.85 -12.14
CA GLN A 240 -4.04 -3.59 -11.51
C GLN A 240 -3.50 -2.22 -11.96
N LYS A 241 -3.73 -1.20 -11.16
CA LYS A 241 -3.38 0.20 -11.45
C LYS A 241 -2.84 0.91 -10.23
N LEU A 242 -1.86 1.75 -10.44
CA LEU A 242 -1.55 2.85 -9.55
C LEU A 242 -2.32 4.08 -10.05
N ILE A 243 -3.31 4.51 -9.31
CA ILE A 243 -4.11 5.71 -9.62
C ILE A 243 -3.47 6.91 -8.94
N VAL A 244 -3.26 7.98 -9.68
CA VAL A 244 -2.87 9.28 -9.15
C VAL A 244 -4.11 10.18 -9.15
N MET A 245 -4.50 10.64 -7.96
CA MET A 245 -5.73 11.41 -7.75
C MET A 245 -5.40 12.75 -7.09
N ASP A 246 -6.04 13.82 -7.52
CA ASP A 246 -5.96 15.13 -6.85
C ASP A 246 -6.71 15.06 -5.51
N ALA A 247 -6.02 15.34 -4.40
CA ALA A 247 -6.60 15.29 -3.07
C ALA A 247 -7.47 16.52 -2.72
N SER A 248 -7.66 17.46 -3.64
CA SER A 248 -8.54 18.60 -3.45
C SER A 248 -9.97 18.34 -3.95
N ASP A 249 -10.11 17.61 -5.06
CA ASP A 249 -11.39 17.43 -5.76
C ASP A 249 -11.68 15.97 -6.19
N GLY A 250 -10.73 15.04 -5.99
CA GLY A 250 -10.89 13.63 -6.37
C GLY A 250 -10.69 13.33 -7.86
N ARG A 251 -10.22 14.30 -8.65
CA ARG A 251 -10.00 14.12 -10.08
C ARG A 251 -8.82 13.19 -10.34
N ILE A 252 -9.00 12.20 -11.21
CA ILE A 252 -7.92 11.29 -11.64
C ILE A 252 -6.98 12.04 -12.57
N LEU A 253 -5.70 12.05 -12.20
CA LEU A 253 -4.62 12.71 -12.94
C LEU A 253 -3.88 11.71 -13.85
N SER A 254 -3.63 10.51 -13.35
CA SER A 254 -2.92 9.44 -14.07
C SER A 254 -3.37 8.06 -13.60
N ALA A 255 -3.14 7.06 -14.46
CA ALA A 255 -3.31 5.66 -14.15
C ALA A 255 -2.13 4.87 -14.75
N VAL A 256 -1.29 4.28 -13.90
CA VAL A 256 -0.08 3.55 -14.29
C VAL A 256 -0.30 2.05 -14.09
N PRO A 257 0.06 1.17 -15.03
CA PRO A 257 -0.03 -0.28 -14.81
C PRO A 257 0.96 -0.73 -13.73
N ILE A 258 0.53 -1.69 -12.88
CA ILE A 258 1.36 -2.29 -11.83
C ILE A 258 1.25 -3.81 -11.85
N GLY A 259 2.00 -4.50 -10.99
CA GLY A 259 1.91 -5.95 -10.80
C GLY A 259 0.64 -6.39 -10.05
N ALA A 260 0.55 -7.69 -9.79
CA ALA A 260 -0.59 -8.31 -9.12
C ALA A 260 -0.46 -8.31 -7.59
N GLY A 261 -1.56 -8.00 -6.89
CA GLY A 261 -1.62 -8.04 -5.43
C GLY A 261 -0.91 -6.85 -4.76
N CYS A 262 -1.21 -5.62 -5.21
CA CYS A 262 -0.70 -4.41 -4.57
C CYS A 262 -1.26 -4.28 -3.14
N ASP A 263 -0.37 -4.02 -2.18
CA ASP A 263 -0.71 -3.85 -0.77
C ASP A 263 -0.12 -2.58 -0.15
N ALA A 264 0.92 -2.04 -0.75
CA ALA A 264 1.44 -0.74 -0.35
C ALA A 264 1.86 0.11 -1.54
N THR A 265 1.67 1.41 -1.37
CA THR A 265 2.23 2.46 -2.22
C THR A 265 3.03 3.42 -1.36
N GLN A 266 4.02 4.07 -1.95
CA GLN A 266 4.79 5.13 -1.32
C GLN A 266 5.11 6.23 -2.33
N PHE A 267 5.39 7.43 -1.84
CA PHE A 267 5.87 8.54 -2.65
C PHE A 267 7.10 9.14 -1.98
N ASP A 268 8.16 9.32 -2.74
CA ASP A 268 9.39 9.92 -2.29
C ASP A 268 10.12 10.60 -3.45
N ASP A 269 10.51 11.85 -3.26
CA ASP A 269 11.37 12.64 -4.17
C ASP A 269 10.96 12.56 -5.64
N GLY A 270 9.68 12.78 -5.94
CA GLY A 270 9.11 12.77 -7.30
C GLY A 270 8.77 11.39 -7.86
N TYR A 271 9.07 10.32 -7.13
CA TYR A 271 8.77 8.95 -7.54
C TYR A 271 7.60 8.39 -6.73
N ALA A 272 6.69 7.75 -7.43
CA ALA A 272 5.64 6.94 -6.83
C ALA A 272 5.97 5.45 -6.97
N PHE A 273 5.81 4.71 -5.89
CA PHE A 273 6.13 3.29 -5.80
C PHE A 273 4.87 2.49 -5.51
N ALA A 274 4.77 1.33 -6.15
CA ALA A 274 3.77 0.32 -5.82
C ALA A 274 4.46 -1.05 -5.75
N CYS A 275 4.49 -1.67 -4.58
CA CYS A 275 4.98 -3.03 -4.43
C CYS A 275 3.84 -4.03 -4.56
N THR A 276 4.14 -5.18 -5.13
CA THR A 276 3.12 -6.17 -5.46
C THR A 276 3.56 -7.56 -5.09
N ARG A 277 2.61 -8.40 -4.67
CA ARG A 277 2.85 -9.75 -4.17
C ARG A 277 3.41 -10.71 -5.22
N ASP A 278 3.32 -10.36 -6.52
CA ASP A 278 3.95 -11.08 -7.62
C ASP A 278 5.47 -10.80 -7.78
N GLY A 279 6.07 -10.12 -6.81
CA GLY A 279 7.51 -9.88 -6.73
C GLY A 279 8.00 -8.71 -7.58
N LYS A 280 7.21 -7.66 -7.68
CA LYS A 280 7.56 -6.46 -8.45
C LYS A 280 7.43 -5.19 -7.61
N LEU A 281 8.36 -4.28 -7.78
CA LEU A 281 8.25 -2.90 -7.36
C LEU A 281 8.13 -2.02 -8.61
N THR A 282 6.94 -1.49 -8.84
CA THR A 282 6.70 -0.49 -9.88
C THR A 282 7.23 0.85 -9.44
N VAL A 283 8.02 1.50 -10.29
CA VAL A 283 8.54 2.85 -10.11
C VAL A 283 7.92 3.74 -11.17
N ALA A 284 7.11 4.70 -10.77
CA ALA A 284 6.52 5.71 -11.63
C ALA A 284 7.14 7.07 -11.30
N HIS A 285 7.34 7.91 -12.32
CA HIS A 285 7.91 9.25 -12.17
C HIS A 285 7.01 10.28 -12.83
N GLU A 286 6.98 11.47 -12.27
CA GLU A 286 6.24 12.58 -12.84
C GLU A 286 6.91 13.09 -14.12
N THR A 287 6.17 13.07 -15.23
CA THR A 287 6.64 13.56 -16.55
C THR A 287 6.18 14.97 -16.86
N SER A 288 5.08 15.39 -16.28
CA SER A 288 4.55 16.75 -16.28
C SER A 288 3.55 16.86 -15.12
N PRO A 289 3.12 18.06 -14.67
CA PRO A 289 2.29 18.24 -13.49
C PRO A 289 1.10 17.30 -13.43
N GLY A 290 1.11 16.39 -12.45
CA GLY A 290 0.09 15.34 -12.24
C GLY A 290 0.16 14.15 -13.18
N LYS A 291 1.03 14.14 -14.17
CA LYS A 291 1.19 13.02 -15.12
C LYS A 291 2.34 12.13 -14.72
N PHE A 292 2.04 10.93 -14.30
CA PHE A 292 3.00 9.90 -13.94
C PHE A 292 3.04 8.82 -15.01
N ALA A 293 4.26 8.37 -15.33
CA ALA A 293 4.50 7.26 -16.23
C ALA A 293 5.34 6.19 -15.54
N LEU A 294 5.15 4.95 -15.93
CA LEU A 294 6.02 3.84 -15.53
C LEU A 294 7.41 4.05 -16.10
N VAL A 295 8.42 4.16 -15.25
CA VAL A 295 9.82 4.30 -15.66
C VAL A 295 10.63 3.04 -15.43
N GLN A 296 10.25 2.23 -14.46
CA GLN A 296 10.94 0.98 -14.15
C GLN A 296 10.03 -0.01 -13.43
N THR A 297 10.29 -1.30 -13.61
CA THR A 297 9.83 -2.36 -12.74
C THR A 297 11.06 -3.07 -12.16
N VAL A 298 11.27 -2.95 -10.86
CA VAL A 298 12.37 -3.63 -10.15
C VAL A 298 11.88 -5.01 -9.73
N PRO A 299 12.54 -6.11 -10.16
CA PRO A 299 12.27 -7.43 -9.63
C PRO A 299 12.63 -7.47 -8.12
N THR A 300 11.71 -7.97 -7.30
CA THR A 300 11.89 -8.15 -5.86
C THR A 300 11.69 -9.63 -5.50
N ALA A 301 10.82 -9.95 -4.56
CA ALA A 301 10.47 -11.32 -4.26
C ALA A 301 8.96 -11.48 -4.11
N THR A 302 8.48 -12.69 -4.35
CA THR A 302 7.08 -13.07 -4.12
C THR A 302 6.66 -12.70 -2.70
N TRP A 303 5.47 -12.10 -2.57
CA TRP A 303 4.91 -11.60 -1.32
C TRP A 303 5.67 -10.46 -0.63
N ALA A 304 6.61 -9.81 -1.30
CA ALA A 304 7.13 -8.51 -0.90
C ALA A 304 6.10 -7.41 -1.24
N GLY A 305 4.92 -7.49 -0.65
CA GLY A 305 3.72 -6.71 -1.02
C GLY A 305 3.54 -5.42 -0.23
N THR A 306 4.26 -5.27 0.90
CA THR A 306 4.25 -4.06 1.72
C THR A 306 5.61 -3.40 1.74
N MET A 307 5.70 -2.11 2.11
CA MET A 307 6.97 -1.38 2.12
C MET A 307 6.97 -0.19 3.07
N ALA A 308 8.18 0.21 3.48
CA ALA A 308 8.44 1.51 4.08
C ALA A 308 9.58 2.22 3.33
N VAL A 309 9.62 3.55 3.40
CA VAL A 309 10.66 4.37 2.74
C VAL A 309 11.38 5.20 3.79
N ASP A 310 12.71 5.24 3.71
CA ASP A 310 13.54 6.22 4.40
C ASP A 310 13.74 7.45 3.50
N PRO A 311 13.15 8.59 3.80
CA PRO A 311 13.23 9.77 2.95
C PRO A 311 14.61 10.45 2.96
N LYS A 312 15.52 10.06 3.88
CA LYS A 312 16.89 10.58 3.94
C LYS A 312 17.82 9.86 2.98
N THR A 313 17.72 8.53 2.95
CA THR A 313 18.56 7.68 2.08
C THR A 313 17.87 7.31 0.77
N HIS A 314 16.56 7.51 0.68
CA HIS A 314 15.68 7.06 -0.40
C HIS A 314 15.65 5.53 -0.56
N ASN A 315 15.99 4.81 0.49
CA ASN A 315 15.89 3.36 0.53
C ASN A 315 14.44 2.91 0.78
N ILE A 316 14.05 1.88 0.06
CA ILE A 316 12.75 1.23 0.17
C ILE A 316 12.98 -0.15 0.77
N TYR A 317 12.28 -0.44 1.86
CA TYR A 317 12.37 -1.70 2.60
C TYR A 317 11.13 -2.53 2.33
N LEU A 318 11.30 -3.79 1.92
CA LEU A 318 10.21 -4.70 1.60
C LEU A 318 10.37 -6.01 2.37
N PRO A 319 9.41 -6.39 3.25
CA PRO A 319 9.47 -7.63 4.01
C PRO A 319 8.99 -8.79 3.14
N THR A 320 9.62 -9.94 3.31
CA THR A 320 9.19 -11.21 2.69
C THR A 320 9.86 -12.39 3.36
N SER A 321 9.42 -13.60 3.02
CA SER A 321 10.08 -14.88 3.36
C SER A 321 10.22 -15.75 2.13
N GLU A 322 10.91 -16.87 2.28
CA GLU A 322 10.92 -17.92 1.26
C GLU A 322 9.78 -18.92 1.49
N PHE A 323 9.30 -19.52 0.42
CA PHE A 323 8.24 -20.52 0.45
C PHE A 323 8.79 -21.88 0.04
N GLU A 324 8.31 -22.96 0.65
CA GLU A 324 8.72 -24.32 0.29
C GLU A 324 8.25 -24.70 -1.13
N GLN A 325 7.10 -24.15 -1.55
CA GLN A 325 6.53 -24.35 -2.89
C GLN A 325 6.26 -23.00 -3.56
N PRO A 326 6.31 -22.92 -4.88
CA PRO A 326 5.96 -21.70 -5.61
C PRO A 326 4.57 -21.20 -5.27
N VAL A 327 4.44 -19.91 -5.01
CA VAL A 327 3.15 -19.25 -4.75
C VAL A 327 2.62 -18.68 -6.05
N THR A 328 1.43 -19.09 -6.44
CA THR A 328 0.77 -18.70 -7.70
C THR A 328 -0.45 -17.81 -7.51
N SER A 329 -0.94 -17.66 -6.26
CA SER A 329 -2.06 -16.78 -5.91
C SER A 329 -1.56 -15.57 -5.13
N PHE A 330 -2.05 -14.37 -5.50
CA PHE A 330 -1.63 -13.09 -4.91
C PHE A 330 -2.79 -12.32 -4.27
N ALA A 331 -4.00 -12.90 -4.25
CA ALA A 331 -5.17 -12.27 -3.66
C ALA A 331 -5.15 -12.33 -2.12
N ARG A 332 -4.89 -13.51 -1.57
CA ARG A 332 -4.71 -13.76 -0.12
C ARG A 332 -3.56 -14.72 0.08
N LEU A 333 -2.84 -14.58 1.21
CA LEU A 333 -1.89 -15.60 1.61
C LEU A 333 -2.69 -16.87 1.96
N ASP A 334 -2.54 -17.87 1.14
CA ASP A 334 -3.09 -19.18 1.40
C ASP A 334 -2.37 -19.77 2.63
N LYS A 335 -3.10 -20.03 3.71
CA LYS A 335 -2.56 -20.60 4.95
C LYS A 335 -1.91 -21.99 4.73
N SER A 336 -2.20 -22.65 3.58
CA SER A 336 -1.52 -23.88 3.16
C SER A 336 -0.09 -23.65 2.63
N LYS A 337 0.29 -22.40 2.34
CA LYS A 337 1.62 -22.06 1.86
C LYS A 337 2.58 -22.06 3.03
N VAL A 338 3.45 -23.05 3.05
CA VAL A 338 4.44 -23.18 4.09
C VAL A 338 5.59 -22.23 3.82
N VAL A 339 5.77 -21.27 4.72
CA VAL A 339 6.95 -20.40 4.77
C VAL A 339 8.10 -21.25 5.31
N LYS A 340 9.26 -21.18 4.66
CA LYS A 340 10.47 -21.83 5.17
C LYS A 340 10.86 -21.22 6.50
N PRO A 341 11.12 -22.03 7.54
CA PRO A 341 11.63 -21.52 8.81
C PRO A 341 12.88 -20.67 8.62
N GLU A 342 13.07 -19.67 9.48
CA GLU A 342 14.24 -18.79 9.51
C GLU A 342 14.53 -18.02 8.21
N SER A 343 13.55 -17.95 7.29
CA SER A 343 13.75 -17.34 5.97
C SER A 343 13.28 -15.88 5.86
N PHE A 344 12.74 -15.31 6.94
CA PHE A 344 12.26 -13.94 6.92
C PHE A 344 13.40 -12.96 6.62
N LYS A 345 13.14 -12.05 5.70
CA LYS A 345 14.12 -11.09 5.21
C LYS A 345 13.49 -9.78 4.80
N ILE A 346 14.30 -8.73 4.79
CA ILE A 346 13.94 -7.41 4.27
C ILE A 346 14.82 -7.13 3.06
N ILE A 347 14.19 -6.94 1.91
CA ILE A 347 14.85 -6.49 0.68
C ILE A 347 14.98 -4.98 0.75
N VAL A 348 16.16 -4.47 0.48
CA VAL A 348 16.43 -3.03 0.39
C VAL A 348 16.62 -2.67 -1.07
N VAL A 349 15.76 -1.81 -1.56
CA VAL A 349 15.86 -1.21 -2.90
C VAL A 349 16.34 0.22 -2.73
N GLY A 350 17.44 0.58 -3.38
CA GLY A 350 18.04 1.90 -3.33
C GLY A 350 18.28 2.47 -4.71
N ARG A 351 18.69 3.74 -4.79
CA ARG A 351 19.02 4.40 -6.04
C ARG A 351 20.29 3.79 -6.67
N ALA A 352 20.23 3.57 -7.98
CA ALA A 352 21.40 3.13 -8.75
C ALA A 352 22.40 4.29 -8.86
N GLY A 353 23.65 4.10 -8.39
CA GLY A 353 24.71 5.11 -8.54
C GLY A 353 24.95 6.00 -7.33
N LYS A 354 24.36 5.68 -6.18
CA LYS A 354 24.78 6.21 -4.88
C LYS A 354 25.55 5.19 -4.08
#